data_47cabcc58b75177c7002e21e2b259919
#
_entry.id   47cabcc58b75177c7002e21e2b259919
#
_cell.length_a   1.000
_cell.length_b   1.000
_cell.length_c   1.000
_cell.angle_alpha   90.00
_cell.angle_beta   90.00
_cell.angle_gamma   90.00
#
_symmetry.space_group_name_H-M   'P 1'
#
loop_
_entity.id
_entity.type
_entity.pdbx_description
1 polymer ?
#
loop_
_entity_poly.entity_id
_entity_poly.type
_entity_poly.pdbx_seq_one_letter_code
_entity_poly.pdbx_strand_id
1 'polypeptide(L)'
;GKTKLKEASIDLPDGRVVRKLLTGLVFLFGQGKNYAVGPCLDNDNQIVNFINNRFIEHCLKRGALLFHAAGVAEGGAGLVISGFSGAGKSTLALEIMRHGTDFVSNDRVMVSREGAGLVMTGVAKMPRVNPGTVLNNPNLAPVMDAEDRKRFAALPQAELWDLEHKYDAFIDECFGKGRFKLSCPMAGLVVLRWKRDASPMTASRVRLRDRRDLMAAFMKDVGLFYEFEDAAEPSIASQNAYLDLIGDLPVLEIDGGVDFHKAAAACLEFLRQARTAAQPS
;
A
#
# COMPACT_ATOMS: atom_id res chain seq x y z
N GLY A 1 27.00 -3.65 14.75
CA GLY A 1 26.69 -2.24 14.99
C GLY A 1 25.51 -2.16 15.94
N LYS A 2 25.60 -1.33 16.98
CA LYS A 2 24.46 -1.07 17.91
C LYS A 2 23.36 -0.38 17.11
N THR A 3 22.20 -1.03 16.95
CA THR A 3 21.02 -0.41 16.36
C THR A 3 20.61 0.75 17.28
N LYS A 4 20.73 2.00 16.79
CA LYS A 4 20.27 3.15 17.56
C LYS A 4 18.76 3.04 17.74
N LEU A 5 18.31 3.04 18.98
CA LEU A 5 16.89 3.10 19.32
C LEU A 5 16.30 4.38 18.69
N LYS A 6 15.32 4.24 17.81
CA LYS A 6 14.72 5.37 17.09
C LYS A 6 13.54 5.98 17.83
N GLU A 7 12.90 5.17 18.66
CA GLU A 7 11.68 5.54 19.39
C GLU A 7 11.60 4.78 20.71
N ALA A 8 10.87 5.36 21.67
CA ALA A 8 10.56 4.76 22.96
C ALA A 8 9.05 4.89 23.21
N SER A 9 8.44 3.93 23.86
CA SER A 9 7.02 3.95 24.22
C SER A 9 6.79 3.52 25.65
N ILE A 10 5.70 4.03 26.23
CA ILE A 10 5.22 3.68 27.57
C ILE A 10 3.70 3.51 27.47
N ASP A 11 3.21 2.37 27.94
CA ASP A 11 1.79 2.15 28.12
C ASP A 11 1.33 2.72 29.47
N LEU A 12 0.22 3.43 29.44
CA LEU A 12 -0.46 4.02 30.58
C LEU A 12 -1.84 3.36 30.73
N PRO A 13 -2.46 3.40 31.91
CA PRO A 13 -3.82 2.85 32.09
C PRO A 13 -4.85 3.41 31.08
N ASP A 14 -4.65 4.65 30.64
CA ASP A 14 -5.60 5.40 29.79
C ASP A 14 -5.07 5.61 28.36
N GLY A 15 -3.99 4.95 27.95
CA GLY A 15 -3.43 5.11 26.61
C GLY A 15 -1.94 4.85 26.52
N ARG A 16 -1.31 5.41 25.49
CA ARG A 16 0.11 5.20 25.19
C ARG A 16 0.83 6.51 24.89
N VAL A 17 2.08 6.60 25.33
CA VAL A 17 3.01 7.66 24.95
C VAL A 17 4.11 7.08 24.07
N VAL A 18 4.36 7.71 22.92
CA VAL A 18 5.47 7.36 22.02
C VAL A 18 6.35 8.58 21.81
N ARG A 19 7.65 8.46 22.10
CA ARG A 19 8.65 9.49 21.86
C ARG A 19 9.55 9.11 20.69
N LYS A 20 9.68 9.99 19.72
CA LYS A 20 10.66 9.89 18.63
C LYS A 20 11.99 10.49 19.09
N LEU A 21 13.00 9.65 19.27
CA LEU A 21 14.26 10.05 19.87
C LEU A 21 15.12 10.95 18.98
N LEU A 22 14.94 10.88 17.65
CA LEU A 22 15.71 11.70 16.71
C LEU A 22 15.13 13.11 16.54
N THR A 23 13.80 13.25 16.60
CA THR A 23 13.10 14.52 16.31
C THR A 23 12.57 15.19 17.57
N GLY A 24 12.53 14.47 18.69
CA GLY A 24 11.97 14.97 19.95
C GLY A 24 10.43 15.02 19.98
N LEU A 25 9.75 14.61 18.91
CA LEU A 25 8.28 14.54 18.91
C LEU A 25 7.79 13.53 19.94
N VAL A 26 6.71 13.90 20.63
CA VAL A 26 5.99 13.06 21.56
C VAL A 26 4.54 12.94 21.10
N PHE A 27 4.05 11.70 21.01
CA PHE A 27 2.68 11.38 20.68
C PHE A 27 2.01 10.77 21.90
N LEU A 28 0.82 11.28 22.26
CA LEU A 28 0.00 10.75 23.34
C LEU A 28 -1.36 10.39 22.75
N PHE A 29 -1.83 9.19 23.01
CA PHE A 29 -3.12 8.76 22.50
C PHE A 29 -3.75 7.71 23.40
N GLY A 30 -5.07 7.73 23.47
CA GLY A 30 -5.90 6.88 24.31
C GLY A 30 -7.26 7.50 24.54
N GLN A 31 -8.27 6.69 24.84
CA GLN A 31 -9.65 7.11 25.10
C GLN A 31 -10.22 8.06 24.03
N GLY A 32 -9.91 7.82 22.76
CA GLY A 32 -10.34 8.66 21.63
C GLY A 32 -9.60 9.99 21.47
N LYS A 33 -8.63 10.30 22.34
CA LYS A 33 -7.82 11.53 22.27
C LYS A 33 -6.49 11.24 21.57
N ASN A 34 -6.00 12.21 20.80
CA ASN A 34 -4.75 12.07 20.05
C ASN A 34 -4.01 13.41 20.07
N TYR A 35 -2.78 13.43 20.58
CA TYR A 35 -1.95 14.62 20.69
C TYR A 35 -0.58 14.38 20.09
N ALA A 36 -0.04 15.39 19.43
CA ALA A 36 1.35 15.45 19.00
C ALA A 36 1.97 16.72 19.59
N VAL A 37 3.11 16.60 20.26
CA VAL A 37 3.79 17.69 20.97
C VAL A 37 5.26 17.72 20.54
N GLY A 38 5.78 18.91 20.31
CA GLY A 38 7.18 19.15 19.90
C GLY A 38 7.29 19.86 18.57
N PRO A 39 8.39 19.68 17.82
CA PRO A 39 8.64 20.38 16.55
C PRO A 39 7.81 19.76 15.40
N CYS A 40 6.48 19.96 15.48
CA CYS A 40 5.52 19.34 14.55
C CYS A 40 5.66 19.83 13.11
N LEU A 41 5.92 21.14 12.92
CA LEU A 41 6.06 21.74 11.58
C LEU A 41 7.31 21.24 10.84
N ASP A 42 8.40 21.02 11.56
CA ASP A 42 9.65 20.51 10.99
C ASP A 42 9.60 19.00 10.69
N ASN A 43 8.55 18.31 11.17
CA ASN A 43 8.40 16.87 11.09
C ASN A 43 6.96 16.47 10.71
N ASP A 44 6.35 17.19 9.78
CA ASP A 44 4.97 17.01 9.32
C ASP A 44 4.70 15.58 8.83
N ASN A 45 5.65 14.95 8.17
CA ASN A 45 5.59 13.57 7.72
C ASN A 45 5.36 12.56 8.87
N GLN A 46 5.84 12.86 10.08
CA GLN A 46 5.61 12.03 11.26
C GLN A 46 4.21 12.27 11.84
N ILE A 47 3.71 13.50 11.74
CA ILE A 47 2.32 13.83 12.10
C ILE A 47 1.35 13.10 11.17
N VAL A 48 1.56 13.18 9.85
CA VAL A 48 0.76 12.43 8.86
C VAL A 48 0.81 10.93 9.13
N ASN A 49 1.99 10.39 9.44
CA ASN A 49 2.11 8.96 9.77
C ASN A 49 1.35 8.61 11.07
N PHE A 50 1.36 9.47 12.07
CA PHE A 50 0.58 9.28 13.30
C PHE A 50 -0.91 9.27 13.01
N ILE A 51 -1.43 10.27 12.29
CA ILE A 51 -2.84 10.34 11.87
C ILE A 51 -3.25 9.07 11.11
N ASN A 52 -2.44 8.63 10.15
CA ASN A 52 -2.71 7.43 9.38
C ASN A 52 -2.76 6.16 10.25
N ASN A 53 -1.89 6.03 11.24
CA ASN A 53 -1.93 4.88 12.15
C ASN A 53 -3.15 4.93 13.08
N ARG A 54 -3.57 6.12 13.54
CA ARG A 54 -4.81 6.26 14.32
C ARG A 54 -6.05 5.92 13.48
N PHE A 55 -6.06 6.30 12.18
CA PHE A 55 -7.10 5.88 11.24
C PHE A 55 -7.11 4.37 11.02
N ILE A 56 -5.94 3.75 10.85
CA ILE A 56 -5.81 2.29 10.72
C ILE A 56 -6.41 1.59 11.93
N GLU A 57 -6.05 2.02 13.15
CA GLU A 57 -6.61 1.47 14.37
C GLU A 57 -8.13 1.58 14.42
N HIS A 58 -8.67 2.75 14.05
CA HIS A 58 -10.10 2.95 13.98
C HIS A 58 -10.80 1.95 13.03
N CYS A 59 -10.17 1.64 11.90
CA CYS A 59 -10.68 0.64 10.96
C CYS A 59 -10.56 -0.79 11.52
N LEU A 60 -9.42 -1.12 12.14
CA LEU A 60 -9.19 -2.44 12.74
C LEU A 60 -10.18 -2.75 13.86
N LYS A 61 -10.45 -1.79 14.76
CA LYS A 61 -11.47 -1.92 15.83
C LYS A 61 -12.90 -2.11 15.28
N ARG A 62 -13.10 -1.88 13.98
CA ARG A 62 -14.36 -2.14 13.26
C ARG A 62 -14.35 -3.42 12.41
N GLY A 63 -13.35 -4.26 12.59
CA GLY A 63 -13.24 -5.56 11.93
C GLY A 63 -12.62 -5.51 10.53
N ALA A 64 -12.03 -4.37 10.11
CA ALA A 64 -11.22 -4.33 8.90
C ALA A 64 -9.87 -5.00 9.12
N LEU A 65 -9.22 -5.45 8.03
CA LEU A 65 -7.84 -5.94 8.06
C LEU A 65 -6.91 -5.00 7.29
N LEU A 66 -5.67 -4.88 7.77
CA LEU A 66 -4.62 -4.05 7.17
C LEU A 66 -3.82 -4.84 6.15
N PHE A 67 -3.76 -4.34 4.90
CA PHE A 67 -2.96 -4.92 3.83
C PHE A 67 -1.76 -4.03 3.51
N HIS A 68 -0.58 -4.62 3.36
CA HIS A 68 0.59 -3.99 2.76
C HIS A 68 0.45 -4.00 1.24
N ALA A 69 -0.23 -3.01 0.71
CA ALA A 69 -0.66 -3.00 -0.68
C ALA A 69 -0.82 -1.58 -1.24
N ALA A 70 -0.78 -1.47 -2.55
CA ALA A 70 -1.35 -0.36 -3.29
C ALA A 70 -2.78 -0.69 -3.73
N GLY A 71 -3.55 0.32 -4.11
CA GLY A 71 -4.92 0.15 -4.58
C GLY A 71 -5.24 1.05 -5.76
N VAL A 72 -5.92 0.49 -6.75
CA VAL A 72 -6.46 1.20 -7.93
C VAL A 72 -7.92 0.81 -8.15
N ALA A 73 -8.69 1.66 -8.82
CA ALA A 73 -10.10 1.40 -9.09
C ALA A 73 -10.50 1.79 -10.52
N GLU A 74 -11.46 1.07 -11.11
CA GLU A 74 -12.06 1.37 -12.39
C GLU A 74 -13.55 0.97 -12.37
N GLY A 75 -14.43 1.87 -12.82
CA GLY A 75 -15.85 1.57 -13.01
C GLY A 75 -16.55 1.05 -11.75
N GLY A 76 -16.24 1.59 -10.57
CA GLY A 76 -16.86 1.24 -9.32
C GLY A 76 -16.30 -0.02 -8.63
N ALA A 77 -15.21 -0.59 -9.12
CA ALA A 77 -14.56 -1.75 -8.50
C ALA A 77 -13.04 -1.54 -8.42
N GLY A 78 -12.39 -2.13 -7.43
CA GLY A 78 -10.97 -1.94 -7.17
C GLY A 78 -10.16 -3.22 -7.09
N LEU A 79 -8.87 -3.07 -7.33
CA LEU A 79 -7.84 -4.09 -7.11
C LEU A 79 -6.91 -3.65 -5.98
N VAL A 80 -6.65 -4.58 -5.06
CA VAL A 80 -5.56 -4.49 -4.11
C VAL A 80 -4.33 -5.15 -4.73
N ILE A 81 -3.20 -4.44 -4.77
CA ILE A 81 -1.95 -4.89 -5.40
C ILE A 81 -0.90 -5.06 -4.31
N SER A 82 -0.56 -6.30 -4.03
CA SER A 82 0.39 -6.69 -2.99
C SER A 82 1.65 -7.33 -3.57
N GLY A 83 2.65 -7.52 -2.71
CA GLY A 83 3.92 -8.13 -3.07
C GLY A 83 4.97 -7.84 -2.01
N PHE A 84 6.05 -8.57 -2.00
CA PHE A 84 7.15 -8.37 -1.07
C PHE A 84 7.78 -6.98 -1.19
N SER A 85 8.60 -6.59 -0.22
CA SER A 85 9.30 -5.30 -0.26
C SER A 85 10.14 -5.21 -1.54
N GLY A 86 10.07 -4.06 -2.23
CA GLY A 86 10.79 -3.88 -3.50
C GLY A 86 10.14 -4.53 -4.74
N ALA A 87 9.02 -5.26 -4.60
CA ALA A 87 8.33 -5.89 -5.73
C ALA A 87 7.68 -4.92 -6.73
N GLY A 88 7.70 -3.61 -6.50
CA GLY A 88 7.18 -2.63 -7.46
C GLY A 88 5.66 -2.41 -7.40
N LYS A 89 5.00 -2.65 -6.27
CA LYS A 89 3.55 -2.39 -6.07
C LYS A 89 3.13 -1.00 -6.53
N SER A 90 3.82 0.03 -6.07
CA SER A 90 3.55 1.43 -6.43
C SER A 90 3.79 1.69 -7.92
N THR A 91 4.86 1.12 -8.48
CA THR A 91 5.18 1.24 -9.92
C THR A 91 4.08 0.63 -10.76
N LEU A 92 3.59 -0.58 -10.41
CA LEU A 92 2.51 -1.22 -11.13
C LEU A 92 1.19 -0.45 -10.98
N ALA A 93 0.85 0.03 -9.79
CA ALA A 93 -0.35 0.83 -9.59
C ALA A 93 -0.35 2.09 -10.47
N LEU A 94 0.77 2.81 -10.53
CA LEU A 94 0.93 4.00 -11.37
C LEU A 94 0.98 3.66 -12.87
N GLU A 95 1.47 2.48 -13.24
CA GLU A 95 1.39 2.00 -14.63
C GLU A 95 -0.06 1.68 -15.03
N ILE A 96 -0.84 1.05 -14.15
CA ILE A 96 -2.27 0.80 -14.36
C ILE A 96 -3.04 2.13 -14.49
N MET A 97 -2.68 3.15 -13.71
CA MET A 97 -3.31 4.48 -13.78
C MET A 97 -3.16 5.17 -15.14
N ARG A 98 -2.12 4.86 -15.91
CA ARG A 98 -1.98 5.36 -17.30
C ARG A 98 -3.15 4.95 -18.19
N HIS A 99 -3.84 3.88 -17.85
CA HIS A 99 -4.98 3.36 -18.61
C HIS A 99 -6.33 3.89 -18.15
N GLY A 100 -6.35 4.93 -17.32
CA GLY A 100 -7.58 5.62 -16.96
C GLY A 100 -8.21 5.18 -15.64
N THR A 101 -7.54 4.36 -14.82
CA THR A 101 -8.02 3.98 -13.49
C THR A 101 -7.79 5.09 -12.45
N ASP A 102 -8.51 5.04 -11.34
CA ASP A 102 -8.34 5.94 -10.21
C ASP A 102 -7.37 5.35 -9.18
N PHE A 103 -6.66 6.21 -8.47
CA PHE A 103 -5.80 5.86 -7.35
C PHE A 103 -6.62 5.70 -6.07
N VAL A 104 -6.34 4.65 -5.29
CA VAL A 104 -6.98 4.45 -3.98
C VAL A 104 -5.96 4.59 -2.86
N SER A 105 -4.83 3.93 -2.95
CA SER A 105 -3.81 3.98 -1.91
C SER A 105 -2.44 3.52 -2.39
N ASN A 106 -1.43 3.91 -1.62
CA ASN A 106 -0.07 3.40 -1.73
C ASN A 106 0.40 2.89 -0.36
N ASP A 107 1.02 1.72 -0.31
CA ASP A 107 1.62 1.10 0.89
C ASP A 107 0.61 0.47 1.88
N ARG A 108 -0.61 1.02 2.07
CA ARG A 108 -1.57 0.51 3.07
C ARG A 108 -3.00 0.62 2.57
N VAL A 109 -3.71 -0.49 2.61
CA VAL A 109 -5.15 -0.58 2.28
C VAL A 109 -5.86 -1.28 3.42
N MET A 110 -6.97 -0.73 3.88
CA MET A 110 -7.90 -1.40 4.78
C MET A 110 -8.92 -2.17 3.97
N VAL A 111 -9.21 -3.40 4.35
CA VAL A 111 -10.27 -4.20 3.72
C VAL A 111 -11.26 -4.63 4.79
N SER A 112 -12.52 -4.38 4.54
CA SER A 112 -13.64 -4.75 5.42
C SER A 112 -14.75 -5.45 4.65
N ARG A 113 -15.61 -6.17 5.36
CA ARG A 113 -16.85 -6.70 4.81
C ARG A 113 -17.98 -5.69 4.98
N GLU A 114 -18.65 -5.37 3.89
CA GLU A 114 -19.85 -4.53 3.92
C GLU A 114 -21.00 -5.27 3.20
N GLY A 115 -22.00 -5.67 3.97
CA GLY A 115 -23.06 -6.56 3.46
C GLY A 115 -22.49 -7.88 2.94
N ALA A 116 -22.82 -8.23 1.71
CA ALA A 116 -22.30 -9.44 1.04
C ALA A 116 -20.95 -9.23 0.36
N GLY A 117 -20.48 -7.99 0.24
CA GLY A 117 -19.26 -7.64 -0.50
C GLY A 117 -18.07 -7.28 0.40
N LEU A 118 -16.97 -7.02 -0.26
CA LEU A 118 -15.75 -6.46 0.35
C LEU A 118 -15.56 -5.03 -0.11
N VAL A 119 -15.10 -4.18 0.79
CA VAL A 119 -14.71 -2.79 0.51
C VAL A 119 -13.25 -2.60 0.84
N MET A 120 -12.53 -2.00 -0.09
CA MET A 120 -11.17 -1.52 0.13
C MET A 120 -11.19 -0.02 0.41
N THR A 121 -10.50 0.40 1.45
CA THR A 121 -10.36 1.81 1.84
C THR A 121 -8.89 2.19 1.90
N GLY A 122 -8.53 3.24 1.18
CA GLY A 122 -7.16 3.75 1.14
C GLY A 122 -6.76 4.43 2.43
N VAL A 123 -5.54 4.16 2.89
CA VAL A 123 -4.90 5.00 3.89
C VAL A 123 -4.22 6.16 3.15
N ALA A 124 -4.62 7.39 3.44
CA ALA A 124 -4.23 8.58 2.69
C ALA A 124 -2.70 8.80 2.75
N LYS A 125 -2.02 8.46 1.66
CA LYS A 125 -0.57 8.65 1.50
C LYS A 125 -0.25 8.71 0.02
N MET A 126 0.40 9.79 -0.40
CA MET A 126 0.89 9.91 -1.78
C MET A 126 1.97 8.87 -2.06
N PRO A 127 2.04 8.33 -3.28
CA PRO A 127 3.10 7.41 -3.65
C PRO A 127 4.45 8.14 -3.68
N ARG A 128 5.46 7.43 -3.18
CA ARG A 128 6.86 7.85 -3.29
C ARG A 128 7.57 6.91 -4.25
N VAL A 129 8.14 7.48 -5.29
CA VAL A 129 8.68 6.74 -6.44
C VAL A 129 10.16 6.98 -6.61
N ASN A 130 10.88 5.95 -7.04
CA ASN A 130 12.29 6.04 -7.40
C ASN A 130 12.46 6.54 -8.85
N PRO A 131 13.63 7.08 -9.23
CA PRO A 131 13.91 7.59 -10.57
C PRO A 131 13.55 6.61 -11.69
N GLY A 132 13.83 5.32 -11.52
CA GLY A 132 13.47 4.30 -12.50
C GLY A 132 11.96 4.24 -12.80
N THR A 133 11.11 4.43 -11.80
CA THR A 133 9.65 4.51 -12.01
C THR A 133 9.28 5.78 -12.78
N VAL A 134 9.88 6.93 -12.42
CA VAL A 134 9.59 8.23 -13.07
C VAL A 134 10.02 8.21 -14.54
N LEU A 135 11.20 7.70 -14.84
CA LEU A 135 11.71 7.66 -16.21
C LEU A 135 10.91 6.73 -17.14
N ASN A 136 10.32 5.69 -16.59
CA ASN A 136 9.55 4.70 -17.36
C ASN A 136 8.04 4.97 -17.41
N ASN A 137 7.54 6.03 -16.75
CA ASN A 137 6.14 6.42 -16.79
C ASN A 137 5.99 7.89 -17.21
N PRO A 138 5.55 8.17 -18.45
CA PRO A 138 5.42 9.54 -18.97
C PRO A 138 4.52 10.46 -18.13
N ASN A 139 3.50 9.91 -17.47
CA ASN A 139 2.60 10.69 -16.60
C ASN A 139 3.33 11.25 -15.36
N LEU A 140 4.44 10.63 -14.96
CA LEU A 140 5.27 11.09 -13.85
C LEU A 140 6.30 12.15 -14.27
N ALA A 141 6.22 12.69 -15.49
CA ALA A 141 7.12 13.73 -15.95
C ALA A 141 7.21 14.96 -15.01
N PRO A 142 6.12 15.43 -14.38
CA PRO A 142 6.16 16.56 -13.46
C PRO A 142 6.94 16.32 -12.17
N VAL A 143 7.18 15.04 -11.80
CA VAL A 143 7.76 14.64 -10.52
C VAL A 143 9.26 14.96 -10.43
N MET A 144 9.95 15.05 -11.58
CA MET A 144 11.41 15.18 -11.66
C MET A 144 11.78 16.33 -12.60
N ASP A 145 12.68 17.20 -12.16
CA ASP A 145 13.21 18.26 -13.01
C ASP A 145 14.08 17.75 -14.17
N ALA A 146 14.43 18.65 -15.08
CA ALA A 146 15.19 18.30 -16.28
C ALA A 146 16.64 17.87 -15.98
N GLU A 147 17.27 18.43 -14.94
CA GLU A 147 18.63 18.12 -14.55
C GLU A 147 18.72 16.72 -13.95
N ASP A 148 17.86 16.41 -12.99
CA ASP A 148 17.74 15.09 -12.38
C ASP A 148 17.36 14.03 -13.42
N ARG A 149 16.44 14.36 -14.32
CA ARG A 149 16.05 13.46 -15.43
C ARG A 149 17.24 13.10 -16.32
N LYS A 150 18.06 14.10 -16.71
CA LYS A 150 19.26 13.87 -17.51
C LYS A 150 20.29 13.03 -16.75
N ARG A 151 20.49 13.35 -15.47
CA ARG A 151 21.43 12.64 -14.59
C ARG A 151 21.05 11.16 -14.45
N PHE A 152 19.81 10.86 -14.11
CA PHE A 152 19.35 9.49 -13.88
C PHE A 152 19.18 8.70 -15.16
N ALA A 153 18.80 9.33 -16.28
CA ALA A 153 18.71 8.65 -17.57
C ALA A 153 20.09 8.19 -18.11
N ALA A 154 21.18 8.78 -17.63
CA ALA A 154 22.54 8.38 -17.98
C ALA A 154 23.05 7.16 -17.18
N LEU A 155 22.36 6.75 -16.13
CA LEU A 155 22.77 5.60 -15.31
C LEU A 155 22.46 4.27 -16.00
N PRO A 156 23.32 3.25 -15.81
CA PRO A 156 22.97 1.88 -16.19
C PRO A 156 21.66 1.43 -15.54
N GLN A 157 20.88 0.65 -16.25
CA GLN A 157 19.56 0.20 -15.76
C GLN A 157 19.64 -0.52 -14.41
N ALA A 158 20.68 -1.31 -14.17
CA ALA A 158 20.86 -2.01 -12.89
C ALA A 158 21.04 -1.02 -11.73
N GLU A 159 21.87 0.02 -11.90
CA GLU A 159 22.08 1.05 -10.89
C GLU A 159 20.80 1.86 -10.64
N LEU A 160 20.09 2.22 -11.72
CA LEU A 160 18.83 2.95 -11.64
C LEU A 160 17.75 2.19 -10.84
N TRP A 161 17.74 0.85 -10.95
CA TRP A 161 16.81 0.01 -10.19
C TRP A 161 17.13 -0.09 -8.70
N ASP A 162 18.39 0.00 -8.33
CA ASP A 162 18.82 -0.12 -6.94
C ASP A 162 18.91 1.25 -6.22
N LEU A 163 18.70 2.32 -6.96
CA LEU A 163 18.77 3.67 -6.44
C LEU A 163 17.57 3.97 -5.53
N GLU A 164 17.84 4.26 -4.25
CA GLU A 164 16.85 4.74 -3.28
C GLU A 164 16.84 6.27 -3.17
N HIS A 165 16.33 6.93 -4.20
CA HIS A 165 16.05 8.35 -4.20
C HIS A 165 14.56 8.57 -4.51
N LYS A 166 13.80 9.05 -3.52
CA LYS A 166 12.33 9.05 -3.60
C LYS A 166 11.77 10.44 -3.81
N TYR A 167 10.97 10.57 -4.85
CA TYR A 167 10.13 11.72 -5.15
C TYR A 167 8.70 11.45 -4.72
N ASP A 168 8.01 12.48 -4.21
CA ASP A 168 6.58 12.41 -3.99
C ASP A 168 5.83 12.63 -5.31
N ALA A 169 4.94 11.73 -5.68
CA ALA A 169 4.13 11.83 -6.88
C ALA A 169 2.71 12.29 -6.51
N PHE A 170 2.40 13.55 -6.81
CA PHE A 170 1.07 14.09 -6.59
C PHE A 170 0.14 13.61 -7.69
N ILE A 171 -0.88 12.84 -7.33
CA ILE A 171 -1.77 12.17 -8.28
C ILE A 171 -2.47 13.17 -9.19
N ASP A 172 -2.96 14.26 -8.65
CA ASP A 172 -3.67 15.30 -9.44
C ASP A 172 -2.76 15.99 -10.47
N GLU A 173 -1.47 16.13 -10.17
CA GLU A 173 -0.49 16.72 -11.09
C GLU A 173 -0.07 15.73 -12.18
N CYS A 174 0.06 14.46 -11.83
CA CYS A 174 0.56 13.41 -12.74
C CYS A 174 -0.53 12.80 -13.63
N PHE A 175 -1.76 12.66 -13.11
CA PHE A 175 -2.83 11.91 -13.77
C PHE A 175 -4.11 12.74 -13.98
N GLY A 176 -4.14 14.00 -13.53
CA GLY A 176 -5.29 14.89 -13.58
C GLY A 176 -6.17 14.85 -12.34
N LYS A 177 -6.93 15.92 -12.14
CA LYS A 177 -7.76 16.12 -10.95
C LYS A 177 -8.88 15.10 -10.83
N GLY A 178 -9.21 14.75 -9.58
CA GLY A 178 -10.33 13.87 -9.27
C GLY A 178 -10.05 12.37 -9.50
N ARG A 179 -8.78 12.02 -9.70
CA ARG A 179 -8.34 10.63 -9.89
C ARG A 179 -8.04 9.89 -8.58
N PHE A 180 -8.53 10.41 -7.48
CA PHE A 180 -8.37 9.84 -6.15
C PHE A 180 -9.72 9.32 -5.63
N LYS A 181 -9.76 8.05 -5.19
CA LYS A 181 -10.91 7.42 -4.54
C LYS A 181 -10.53 7.00 -3.12
N LEU A 182 -11.32 7.41 -2.13
CA LEU A 182 -11.07 7.02 -0.73
C LEU A 182 -11.40 5.54 -0.50
N SER A 183 -12.46 5.04 -1.10
CA SER A 183 -12.90 3.65 -0.99
C SER A 183 -13.68 3.20 -2.22
N CYS A 184 -13.71 1.90 -2.44
CA CYS A 184 -14.53 1.25 -3.46
C CYS A 184 -14.74 -0.24 -3.14
N PRO A 185 -15.74 -0.89 -3.74
CA PRO A 185 -15.88 -2.35 -3.70
C PRO A 185 -14.59 -3.03 -4.18
N MET A 186 -14.11 -4.02 -3.43
CA MET A 186 -12.92 -4.80 -3.77
C MET A 186 -13.30 -5.97 -4.66
N ALA A 187 -12.81 -5.97 -5.90
CA ALA A 187 -13.09 -7.03 -6.87
C ALA A 187 -12.04 -8.14 -6.91
N GLY A 188 -10.80 -7.84 -6.47
CA GLY A 188 -9.74 -8.83 -6.52
C GLY A 188 -8.46 -8.40 -5.82
N LEU A 189 -7.58 -9.40 -5.62
CA LEU A 189 -6.24 -9.23 -5.08
C LEU A 189 -5.23 -9.64 -6.14
N VAL A 190 -4.21 -8.81 -6.35
CA VAL A 190 -3.03 -9.11 -7.17
C VAL A 190 -1.84 -9.33 -6.25
N VAL A 191 -1.07 -10.40 -6.45
CA VAL A 191 0.14 -10.69 -5.68
C VAL A 191 1.33 -10.80 -6.60
N LEU A 192 2.33 -9.92 -6.39
CA LEU A 192 3.57 -9.87 -7.15
C LEU A 192 4.61 -10.78 -6.52
N ARG A 193 5.07 -11.78 -7.27
CA ARG A 193 6.16 -12.70 -6.91
C ARG A 193 7.30 -12.70 -7.90
N TRP A 194 7.19 -11.88 -8.93
CA TRP A 194 8.22 -11.80 -9.97
C TRP A 194 9.63 -11.48 -9.45
N LYS A 195 10.61 -11.76 -10.28
CA LYS A 195 12.02 -11.55 -10.00
C LYS A 195 12.64 -10.71 -11.10
N ARG A 196 13.70 -10.00 -10.77
CA ARG A 196 14.50 -9.25 -11.75
C ARG A 196 15.41 -10.20 -12.54
N ASP A 197 14.82 -11.05 -13.36
CA ASP A 197 15.54 -11.96 -14.23
C ASP A 197 14.93 -11.94 -15.65
N ALA A 198 15.53 -12.68 -16.58
CA ALA A 198 15.11 -12.73 -17.99
C ALA A 198 13.97 -13.73 -18.24
N SER A 199 13.38 -14.33 -17.22
CA SER A 199 12.27 -15.25 -17.41
C SER A 199 11.02 -14.51 -17.92
N PRO A 200 10.14 -15.15 -18.71
CA PRO A 200 8.92 -14.52 -19.14
C PRO A 200 7.98 -14.30 -17.95
N MET A 201 7.33 -13.12 -17.91
CA MET A 201 6.26 -12.85 -16.96
C MET A 201 5.07 -13.77 -17.22
N THR A 202 4.52 -14.31 -16.16
CA THR A 202 3.28 -15.10 -16.16
C THR A 202 2.24 -14.49 -15.24
N ALA A 203 0.96 -14.64 -15.58
CA ALA A 203 -0.16 -14.24 -14.75
C ALA A 203 -1.16 -15.38 -14.66
N SER A 204 -1.48 -15.83 -13.46
CA SER A 204 -2.38 -16.97 -13.23
C SER A 204 -3.37 -16.69 -12.12
N ARG A 205 -4.60 -17.21 -12.26
CA ARG A 205 -5.59 -17.17 -11.19
C ARG A 205 -5.31 -18.29 -10.20
N VAL A 206 -5.32 -17.93 -8.93
CA VAL A 206 -5.09 -18.88 -7.83
C VAL A 206 -6.17 -18.71 -6.76
N ARG A 207 -6.36 -19.73 -5.94
CA ARG A 207 -7.19 -19.65 -4.74
C ARG A 207 -6.31 -19.47 -3.52
N LEU A 208 -6.58 -18.43 -2.73
CA LEU A 208 -5.74 -18.11 -1.58
C LEU A 208 -5.70 -19.25 -0.56
N ARG A 209 -6.78 -20.03 -0.42
CA ARG A 209 -6.84 -21.19 0.47
C ARG A 209 -5.79 -22.25 0.11
N ASP A 210 -5.46 -22.38 -1.17
CA ASP A 210 -4.48 -23.34 -1.70
C ASP A 210 -3.05 -22.73 -1.73
N ARG A 211 -2.94 -21.40 -1.60
CA ARG A 211 -1.69 -20.62 -1.74
C ARG A 211 -1.45 -19.72 -0.53
N ARG A 212 -1.44 -20.32 0.66
CA ARG A 212 -1.20 -19.59 1.91
C ARG A 212 0.19 -18.92 1.98
N ASP A 213 1.15 -19.41 1.20
CA ASP A 213 2.47 -18.81 1.02
C ASP A 213 2.43 -17.37 0.52
N LEU A 214 1.38 -16.98 -0.24
CA LEU A 214 1.19 -15.62 -0.74
C LEU A 214 0.80 -14.62 0.35
N MET A 215 0.30 -15.08 1.48
CA MET A 215 -0.23 -14.21 2.54
C MET A 215 0.84 -13.30 3.15
N ALA A 216 2.07 -13.78 3.25
CA ALA A 216 3.21 -12.99 3.73
C ALA A 216 3.48 -11.72 2.88
N ALA A 217 2.99 -11.68 1.63
CA ALA A 217 3.16 -10.54 0.74
C ALA A 217 2.26 -9.33 1.09
N PHE A 218 1.16 -9.56 1.81
CA PHE A 218 0.18 -8.51 2.12
C PHE A 218 -0.18 -8.39 3.60
N MET A 219 0.01 -9.41 4.41
CA MET A 219 -0.23 -9.30 5.85
C MET A 219 0.71 -8.28 6.46
N LYS A 220 0.18 -7.41 7.31
CA LYS A 220 0.96 -6.36 7.95
C LYS A 220 0.56 -6.17 9.41
N ASP A 221 1.57 -6.17 10.27
CA ASP A 221 1.39 -5.83 11.66
C ASP A 221 1.20 -4.32 11.86
N VAL A 222 0.53 -3.97 12.93
CA VAL A 222 0.40 -2.58 13.36
C VAL A 222 1.70 -2.11 14.00
N GLY A 223 1.93 -0.79 13.90
CA GLY A 223 3.08 -0.14 14.52
C GLY A 223 2.81 0.29 15.95
N LEU A 224 3.74 1.07 16.50
CA LEU A 224 3.69 1.60 17.88
C LEU A 224 2.50 2.49 18.18
N PHE A 225 1.85 3.05 17.17
CA PHE A 225 0.70 3.95 17.34
C PHE A 225 -0.63 3.21 17.43
N TYR A 226 -0.62 1.97 17.90
CA TYR A 226 -1.79 1.18 18.21
C TYR A 226 -1.96 1.06 19.73
N GLU A 227 -3.19 1.21 20.21
CA GLU A 227 -3.58 1.04 21.60
C GLU A 227 -4.12 -0.37 21.79
N PHE A 228 -3.39 -1.20 22.51
CA PHE A 228 -3.83 -2.54 22.85
C PHE A 228 -4.80 -2.47 24.03
N GLU A 229 -5.91 -3.17 23.93
CA GLU A 229 -6.88 -3.28 25.04
C GLU A 229 -6.39 -4.27 26.11
N ASP A 230 -5.60 -5.28 25.68
CA ASP A 230 -4.91 -6.22 26.58
C ASP A 230 -3.44 -6.35 26.19
N ALA A 231 -2.56 -6.36 27.19
CA ALA A 231 -1.11 -6.51 26.99
C ALA A 231 -0.69 -7.87 26.35
N ALA A 232 -1.65 -8.79 26.17
CA ALA A 232 -1.46 -10.12 25.63
C ALA A 232 -1.84 -10.27 24.15
N GLU A 233 -2.31 -9.24 23.46
CA GLU A 233 -2.63 -9.33 22.03
C GLU A 233 -1.42 -9.01 21.14
N PRO A 234 -0.62 -10.02 20.72
CA PRO A 234 0.61 -9.75 19.96
C PRO A 234 0.40 -9.60 18.47
N SER A 235 -0.74 -9.98 17.91
CA SER A 235 -0.99 -9.94 16.47
C SER A 235 -2.46 -9.73 16.20
N ILE A 236 -2.79 -8.59 15.60
CA ILE A 236 -4.17 -8.17 15.38
C ILE A 236 -4.88 -9.02 14.34
N ALA A 237 -4.16 -9.71 13.47
CA ALA A 237 -4.78 -10.55 12.47
C ALA A 237 -3.98 -11.82 12.17
N SER A 238 -4.55 -12.97 12.50
CA SER A 238 -4.02 -14.27 12.10
C SER A 238 -4.22 -14.52 10.60
N GLN A 239 -3.47 -15.46 10.04
CA GLN A 239 -3.71 -15.93 8.67
C GLN A 239 -5.16 -16.38 8.45
N ASN A 240 -5.78 -17.00 9.46
CA ASN A 240 -7.17 -17.43 9.37
C ASN A 240 -8.12 -16.24 9.26
N ALA A 241 -7.90 -15.15 9.99
CA ALA A 241 -8.71 -13.93 9.85
C ALA A 241 -8.69 -13.38 8.40
N TYR A 242 -7.52 -13.39 7.76
CA TYR A 242 -7.43 -13.00 6.34
C TYR A 242 -8.17 -14.00 5.43
N LEU A 243 -8.04 -15.31 5.66
CA LEU A 243 -8.76 -16.33 4.89
C LEU A 243 -10.28 -16.25 5.08
N ASP A 244 -10.75 -15.93 6.27
CA ASP A 244 -12.18 -15.74 6.55
C ASP A 244 -12.72 -14.50 5.85
N LEU A 245 -11.90 -13.45 5.72
CA LEU A 245 -12.30 -12.23 5.02
C LEU A 245 -12.26 -12.39 3.50
N ILE A 246 -11.12 -12.86 2.94
CA ILE A 246 -10.84 -12.82 1.50
C ILE A 246 -10.55 -14.18 0.86
N GLY A 247 -10.76 -15.30 1.58
CA GLY A 247 -10.37 -16.64 1.09
C GLY A 247 -11.03 -17.07 -0.22
N ASP A 248 -12.21 -16.50 -0.50
CA ASP A 248 -12.99 -16.80 -1.71
C ASP A 248 -12.88 -15.68 -2.77
N LEU A 249 -12.13 -14.60 -2.47
CA LEU A 249 -11.89 -13.53 -3.41
C LEU A 249 -11.01 -14.03 -4.58
N PRO A 250 -11.28 -13.60 -5.83
CA PRO A 250 -10.39 -13.86 -6.95
C PRO A 250 -8.98 -13.29 -6.70
N VAL A 251 -7.94 -14.12 -6.90
CA VAL A 251 -6.53 -13.71 -6.76
C VAL A 251 -5.80 -13.93 -8.08
N LEU A 252 -5.08 -12.91 -8.52
CA LEU A 252 -4.16 -12.97 -9.66
C LEU A 252 -2.72 -12.98 -9.13
N GLU A 253 -2.01 -14.09 -9.33
CA GLU A 253 -0.58 -14.19 -9.08
C GLU A 253 0.18 -13.77 -10.33
N ILE A 254 1.15 -12.84 -10.17
CA ILE A 254 2.09 -12.43 -11.20
C ILE A 254 3.47 -12.93 -10.81
N ASP A 255 4.07 -13.81 -11.63
CA ASP A 255 5.36 -14.47 -11.37
C ASP A 255 6.27 -14.35 -12.60
N GLY A 256 7.50 -14.87 -12.52
CA GLY A 256 8.50 -14.81 -13.58
C GLY A 256 9.25 -13.47 -13.60
N GLY A 257 9.65 -13.01 -14.78
CA GLY A 257 10.37 -11.76 -14.97
C GLY A 257 9.49 -10.52 -14.85
N VAL A 258 10.12 -9.37 -14.54
CA VAL A 258 9.42 -8.09 -14.36
C VAL A 258 9.02 -7.50 -15.71
N ASP A 259 7.72 -7.32 -15.95
CA ASP A 259 7.16 -6.61 -17.09
C ASP A 259 5.91 -5.82 -16.66
N PHE A 260 6.10 -4.55 -16.31
CA PHE A 260 5.02 -3.70 -15.81
C PHE A 260 3.91 -3.46 -16.83
N HIS A 261 4.22 -3.40 -18.12
CA HIS A 261 3.21 -3.19 -19.17
C HIS A 261 2.29 -4.41 -19.32
N LYS A 262 2.88 -5.61 -19.40
CA LYS A 262 2.09 -6.85 -19.45
C LYS A 262 1.32 -7.07 -18.17
N ALA A 263 1.92 -6.77 -17.02
CA ALA A 263 1.26 -6.89 -15.72
C ALA A 263 0.07 -5.93 -15.61
N ALA A 264 0.19 -4.69 -16.06
CA ALA A 264 -0.91 -3.73 -16.06
C ALA A 264 -2.07 -4.22 -16.96
N ALA A 265 -1.77 -4.72 -18.16
CA ALA A 265 -2.78 -5.29 -19.05
C ALA A 265 -3.50 -6.50 -18.40
N ALA A 266 -2.76 -7.41 -17.77
CA ALA A 266 -3.31 -8.56 -17.06
C ALA A 266 -4.19 -8.13 -15.86
N CYS A 267 -3.77 -7.13 -15.10
CA CYS A 267 -4.56 -6.58 -13.97
C CYS A 267 -5.87 -5.94 -14.45
N LEU A 268 -5.85 -5.17 -15.53
CA LEU A 268 -7.04 -4.54 -16.09
C LEU A 268 -8.04 -5.57 -16.63
N GLU A 269 -7.54 -6.58 -17.33
CA GLU A 269 -8.38 -7.68 -17.80
C GLU A 269 -8.99 -8.46 -16.64
N PHE A 270 -8.18 -8.76 -15.61
CA PHE A 270 -8.65 -9.42 -14.40
C PHE A 270 -9.74 -8.60 -13.68
N LEU A 271 -9.58 -7.28 -13.56
CA LEU A 271 -10.56 -6.39 -12.95
C LEU A 271 -11.89 -6.39 -13.74
N ARG A 272 -11.84 -6.31 -15.08
CA ARG A 272 -13.04 -6.34 -15.92
C ARG A 272 -13.81 -7.64 -15.77
N GLN A 273 -13.13 -8.78 -15.78
CA GLN A 273 -13.73 -10.10 -15.60
C GLN A 273 -14.36 -10.27 -14.20
N ALA A 274 -13.68 -9.79 -13.14
CA ALA A 274 -14.21 -9.83 -11.78
C ALA A 274 -15.48 -8.98 -11.63
N ARG A 275 -15.54 -7.82 -12.30
CA ARG A 275 -16.74 -6.95 -12.33
C ARG A 275 -17.92 -7.62 -13.01
N THR A 276 -17.71 -8.26 -14.14
CA THR A 276 -18.76 -8.95 -14.89
C THR A 276 -19.36 -10.12 -14.07
N ALA A 277 -18.51 -10.84 -13.34
CA ALA A 277 -18.95 -11.93 -12.47
C ALA A 277 -19.72 -11.47 -11.21
N ALA A 278 -19.57 -10.22 -10.80
CA ALA A 278 -20.22 -9.64 -9.61
C ALA A 278 -21.56 -8.95 -9.92
N GLN A 279 -21.92 -8.75 -11.20
CA GLN A 279 -23.22 -8.21 -11.59
C GLN A 279 -24.25 -9.34 -11.57
N PRO A 280 -25.31 -9.25 -10.71
CA PRO A 280 -26.41 -10.20 -10.78
C PRO A 280 -27.10 -10.08 -12.14
N SER A 281 -27.41 -11.24 -12.74
CA SER A 281 -28.20 -11.39 -13.97
C SER A 281 -29.61 -10.90 -13.75
#